data_fc5321d2b77ccd00e78d81c27d234f9d
#
_entry.id   fc5321d2b77ccd00e78d81c27d234f9d
#
_cell.length_a   1.000
_cell.length_b   1.000
_cell.length_c   1.000
_cell.angle_alpha   90.00
_cell.angle_beta   90.00
_cell.angle_gamma   90.00
#
_symmetry.space_group_name_H-M   'P 1'
#
loop_
_entity.id
_entity.type
_entity.pdbx_description
1 polymer ?
#
loop_
_entity_poly.entity_id
_entity_poly.type
_entity_poly.pdbx_seq_one_letter_code
_entity_poly.pdbx_strand_id
1 'polypeptide(L)'
;MGDERGVFDALQRVQLPALFDMYGVNCVLDVGAHEGEYAKRLREGGYRGRIVSFEPVPRACAELERTAADDPEWRVHQVALGRDEDTTTMNAVPGTLSSLREPTEFGARRYKRLRDPEQVEVEVRRLDGMLDEVLQGLEQPRPYLKLDTQGFDLDVFAGAGDRIAEFVGMQSELPLMQIYEGMPRLPEALGIYEEAGFDVAAMYPVSRQGKTGRVLEFDCVMVRGSLLKPD
;
A
#
# COMPACT_ATOMS: atom_id res chain seq x y z
N MET A 1 -15.55 -15.72 17.62
CA MET A 1 -15.29 -15.27 16.24
C MET A 1 -13.90 -15.79 15.93
N GLY A 2 -13.82 -16.80 15.04
CA GLY A 2 -12.56 -17.39 14.62
C GLY A 2 -11.71 -16.35 13.88
N ASP A 3 -10.49 -16.71 13.58
CA ASP A 3 -9.49 -15.90 12.88
C ASP A 3 -9.95 -15.57 11.45
N GLU A 4 -10.95 -14.68 11.32
CA GLU A 4 -11.46 -14.22 10.02
C GLU A 4 -10.35 -13.53 9.21
N ARG A 5 -9.42 -12.83 9.88
CA ARG A 5 -8.29 -12.18 9.24
C ARG A 5 -7.40 -13.23 8.56
N GLY A 6 -7.09 -14.32 9.23
CA GLY A 6 -6.30 -15.41 8.63
C GLY A 6 -6.96 -16.04 7.41
N VAL A 7 -8.30 -16.05 7.33
CA VAL A 7 -9.02 -16.53 6.14
C VAL A 7 -8.86 -15.56 4.97
N PHE A 8 -8.98 -14.25 5.19
CA PHE A 8 -8.82 -13.25 4.14
C PHE A 8 -7.37 -13.14 3.68
N ASP A 9 -6.40 -13.21 4.61
CA ASP A 9 -4.98 -13.27 4.29
C ASP A 9 -4.66 -14.53 3.44
N ALA A 10 -5.24 -15.68 3.76
CA ALA A 10 -5.09 -16.91 2.97
C ALA A 10 -5.70 -16.75 1.57
N LEU A 11 -6.83 -16.06 1.45
CA LEU A 11 -7.49 -15.80 0.17
C LEU A 11 -6.63 -14.89 -0.71
N GLN A 12 -6.11 -13.80 -0.15
CA GLN A 12 -5.19 -12.90 -0.86
C GLN A 12 -3.92 -13.61 -1.34
N ARG A 13 -3.34 -14.50 -0.52
CA ARG A 13 -2.16 -15.31 -0.88
C ARG A 13 -2.35 -16.16 -2.14
N VAL A 14 -3.58 -16.57 -2.43
CA VAL A 14 -3.91 -17.37 -3.60
C VAL A 14 -4.33 -16.47 -4.78
N GLN A 15 -5.13 -15.46 -4.52
CA GLN A 15 -5.75 -14.66 -5.56
C GLN A 15 -4.80 -13.63 -6.16
N LEU A 16 -3.95 -12.98 -5.35
CA LEU A 16 -3.02 -11.97 -5.88
C LEU A 16 -2.00 -12.54 -6.85
N PRO A 17 -1.29 -13.66 -6.57
CA PRO A 17 -0.39 -14.25 -7.56
C PRO A 17 -1.10 -14.67 -8.84
N ALA A 18 -2.30 -15.23 -8.74
CA ALA A 18 -3.09 -15.60 -9.92
C ALA A 18 -3.50 -14.38 -10.76
N LEU A 19 -3.86 -13.28 -10.11
CA LEU A 19 -4.14 -12.01 -10.77
C LEU A 19 -2.86 -11.44 -11.41
N PHE A 20 -1.72 -11.51 -10.73
CA PHE A 20 -0.44 -11.04 -11.28
C PHE A 20 -0.03 -11.83 -12.52
N ASP A 21 -0.19 -13.16 -12.50
CA ASP A 21 0.06 -14.01 -13.66
C ASP A 21 -0.88 -13.65 -14.83
N MET A 22 -2.18 -13.47 -14.54
CA MET A 22 -3.19 -13.12 -15.54
C MET A 22 -2.88 -11.81 -16.25
N TYR A 23 -2.43 -10.80 -15.51
CA TYR A 23 -2.12 -9.47 -16.06
C TYR A 23 -0.63 -9.26 -16.36
N GLY A 24 0.20 -10.28 -16.18
CA GLY A 24 1.64 -10.24 -16.45
C GLY A 24 2.39 -9.24 -15.58
N VAL A 25 1.97 -9.05 -14.32
CA VAL A 25 2.65 -8.13 -13.37
C VAL A 25 4.08 -8.60 -13.16
N ASN A 26 5.06 -7.77 -13.51
CA ASN A 26 6.48 -8.07 -13.35
C ASN A 26 7.23 -7.13 -12.41
N CYS A 27 6.54 -6.12 -11.86
CA CYS A 27 7.05 -5.24 -10.84
C CYS A 27 5.93 -4.85 -9.87
N VAL A 28 6.16 -5.02 -8.56
CA VAL A 28 5.26 -4.55 -7.50
C VAL A 28 5.94 -3.42 -6.74
N LEU A 29 5.27 -2.28 -6.67
CA LEU A 29 5.65 -1.17 -5.82
C LEU A 29 4.84 -1.26 -4.53
N ASP A 30 5.53 -1.54 -3.42
CA ASP A 30 4.94 -1.72 -2.08
C ASP A 30 5.20 -0.45 -1.25
N VAL A 31 4.22 0.44 -1.20
CA VAL A 31 4.33 1.73 -0.52
C VAL A 31 3.71 1.63 0.87
N GLY A 32 4.50 2.00 1.90
CA GLY A 32 4.22 1.71 3.31
C GLY A 32 4.53 0.24 3.62
N ALA A 33 5.75 -0.17 3.29
CA ALA A 33 6.14 -1.59 3.33
C ALA A 33 6.41 -2.12 4.74
N HIS A 34 6.59 -1.25 5.73
CA HIS A 34 6.93 -1.58 7.11
C HIS A 34 8.15 -2.54 7.18
N GLU A 35 8.03 -3.72 7.77
CA GLU A 35 9.10 -4.73 7.87
C GLU A 35 9.03 -5.78 6.73
N GLY A 36 8.23 -5.52 5.66
CA GLY A 36 8.17 -6.33 4.45
C GLY A 36 7.15 -7.47 4.47
N GLU A 37 6.15 -7.43 5.32
CA GLU A 37 5.15 -8.50 5.45
C GLU A 37 4.38 -8.76 4.16
N TYR A 38 4.04 -7.70 3.42
CA TYR A 38 3.34 -7.85 2.14
C TYR A 38 4.20 -8.55 1.09
N ALA A 39 5.43 -8.09 0.92
CA ALA A 39 6.39 -8.68 -0.02
C ALA A 39 6.72 -10.15 0.33
N LYS A 40 6.90 -10.48 1.62
CA LYS A 40 7.07 -11.88 2.07
C LYS A 40 5.89 -12.74 1.63
N ARG A 41 4.65 -12.26 1.84
CA ARG A 41 3.44 -13.00 1.42
C ARG A 41 3.41 -13.22 -0.10
N LEU A 42 3.82 -12.25 -0.90
CA LEU A 42 3.94 -12.41 -2.35
C LEU A 42 4.96 -13.48 -2.72
N ARG A 43 6.13 -13.49 -2.07
CA ARG A 43 7.17 -14.52 -2.30
C ARG A 43 6.70 -15.92 -1.89
N GLU A 44 6.03 -16.03 -0.74
CA GLU A 44 5.39 -17.30 -0.29
C GLU A 44 4.30 -17.76 -1.26
N GLY A 45 3.54 -16.83 -1.85
CA GLY A 45 2.54 -17.09 -2.88
C GLY A 45 3.09 -17.43 -4.26
N GLY A 46 4.43 -17.39 -4.44
CA GLY A 46 5.09 -17.78 -5.70
C GLY A 46 5.46 -16.63 -6.63
N TYR A 47 5.16 -15.37 -6.30
CA TYR A 47 5.56 -14.24 -7.12
C TYR A 47 7.09 -14.12 -7.21
N ARG A 48 7.64 -13.98 -8.43
CA ARG A 48 9.08 -13.93 -8.69
C ARG A 48 9.53 -12.66 -9.43
N GLY A 49 8.60 -11.78 -9.78
CA GLY A 49 8.92 -10.47 -10.36
C GLY A 49 9.60 -9.53 -9.37
N ARG A 50 9.99 -8.37 -9.85
CA ARG A 50 10.60 -7.33 -9.00
C ARG A 50 9.64 -6.84 -7.93
N ILE A 51 10.16 -6.63 -6.71
CA ILE A 51 9.48 -5.88 -5.65
C ILE A 51 10.32 -4.65 -5.32
N VAL A 52 9.66 -3.51 -5.19
CA VAL A 52 10.29 -2.26 -4.74
C VAL A 52 9.49 -1.73 -3.58
N SER A 53 10.06 -1.78 -2.40
CA SER A 53 9.43 -1.37 -1.16
C SER A 53 9.88 0.02 -0.72
N PHE A 54 8.92 0.85 -0.30
CA PHE A 54 9.14 2.19 0.20
C PHE A 54 8.70 2.26 1.66
N GLU A 55 9.62 2.57 2.56
CA GLU A 55 9.37 2.68 4.01
C GLU A 55 10.16 3.84 4.58
N PRO A 56 9.51 4.93 5.02
CA PRO A 56 10.21 6.11 5.51
C PRO A 56 10.78 5.98 6.92
N VAL A 57 10.19 5.16 7.79
CA VAL A 57 10.61 5.06 9.20
C VAL A 57 11.93 4.31 9.31
N PRO A 58 13.04 4.92 9.79
CA PRO A 58 14.38 4.31 9.73
C PRO A 58 14.47 2.94 10.40
N ARG A 59 13.79 2.76 11.54
CA ARG A 59 13.80 1.49 12.25
C ARG A 59 13.11 0.38 11.47
N ALA A 60 11.93 0.66 10.89
CA ALA A 60 11.19 -0.31 10.09
C ALA A 60 11.94 -0.60 8.78
N CYS A 61 12.50 0.43 8.13
CA CYS A 61 13.30 0.28 6.93
C CYS A 61 14.53 -0.61 7.15
N ALA A 62 15.24 -0.47 8.26
CA ALA A 62 16.40 -1.31 8.58
C ALA A 62 16.02 -2.80 8.76
N GLU A 63 14.83 -3.11 9.30
CA GLU A 63 14.30 -4.49 9.35
C GLU A 63 13.89 -4.98 7.95
N LEU A 64 13.25 -4.11 7.17
CA LEU A 64 12.88 -4.38 5.79
C LEU A 64 14.10 -4.71 4.92
N GLU A 65 15.19 -3.93 5.03
CA GLU A 65 16.45 -4.20 4.33
C GLU A 65 17.05 -5.57 4.70
N ARG A 66 17.02 -5.93 5.99
CA ARG A 66 17.46 -7.26 6.44
C ARG A 66 16.59 -8.37 5.87
N THR A 67 15.31 -8.12 5.78
CA THR A 67 14.34 -9.06 5.21
C THR A 67 14.57 -9.27 3.71
N ALA A 68 14.91 -8.21 2.98
CA ALA A 68 15.13 -8.23 1.54
C ALA A 68 16.55 -8.71 1.13
N ALA A 69 17.49 -8.79 2.07
CA ALA A 69 18.93 -8.93 1.80
C ALA A 69 19.31 -10.11 0.90
N ASP A 70 18.61 -11.24 0.98
CA ASP A 70 18.88 -12.45 0.22
C ASP A 70 18.07 -12.53 -1.10
N ASP A 71 17.27 -11.51 -1.42
CA ASP A 71 16.42 -11.48 -2.62
C ASP A 71 16.90 -10.40 -3.61
N PRO A 72 17.61 -10.75 -4.70
CA PRO A 72 18.15 -9.79 -5.65
C PRO A 72 17.09 -9.01 -6.45
N GLU A 73 15.85 -9.51 -6.49
CA GLU A 73 14.71 -8.85 -7.13
C GLU A 73 13.86 -8.05 -6.15
N TRP A 74 14.33 -7.85 -4.90
CA TRP A 74 13.68 -7.02 -3.92
C TRP A 74 14.54 -5.80 -3.55
N ARG A 75 14.10 -4.61 -3.91
CA ARG A 75 14.76 -3.34 -3.64
C ARG A 75 14.03 -2.58 -2.54
N VAL A 76 14.77 -1.82 -1.75
CA VAL A 76 14.24 -1.02 -0.63
C VAL A 76 14.68 0.43 -0.80
N HIS A 77 13.74 1.36 -0.58
CA HIS A 77 14.00 2.80 -0.53
C HIS A 77 13.48 3.35 0.80
N GLN A 78 14.39 3.99 1.56
CA GLN A 78 14.03 4.66 2.81
C GLN A 78 13.47 6.06 2.51
N VAL A 79 12.23 6.13 2.04
CA VAL A 79 11.56 7.36 1.65
C VAL A 79 10.05 7.19 1.75
N ALA A 80 9.35 8.25 2.11
CA ALA A 80 7.90 8.34 1.93
C ALA A 80 7.58 8.73 0.48
N LEU A 81 6.43 8.32 -0.02
CA LEU A 81 5.90 8.84 -1.27
C LEU A 81 4.71 9.77 -1.00
N GLY A 82 4.57 10.82 -1.82
CA GLY A 82 3.51 11.80 -1.67
C GLY A 82 3.26 12.61 -2.93
N ARG A 83 2.36 13.60 -2.80
CA ARG A 83 1.94 14.48 -3.90
C ARG A 83 3.06 15.41 -4.36
N ASP A 84 3.85 15.90 -3.43
CA ASP A 84 4.92 16.85 -3.64
C ASP A 84 6.20 16.36 -2.97
N GLU A 85 7.37 16.78 -3.47
CA GLU A 85 8.64 16.51 -2.81
C GLU A 85 8.81 17.43 -1.61
N ASP A 86 9.16 16.84 -0.45
CA ASP A 86 9.30 17.57 0.81
C ASP A 86 10.24 16.83 1.79
N THR A 87 10.61 17.51 2.85
CA THR A 87 11.15 16.91 4.06
C THR A 87 10.23 17.29 5.21
N THR A 88 9.62 16.32 5.85
CA THR A 88 8.57 16.55 6.85
C THR A 88 8.70 15.62 8.03
N THR A 89 7.88 15.85 9.06
CA THR A 89 7.84 15.02 10.25
C THR A 89 6.72 13.99 10.16
N MET A 90 7.05 12.73 10.44
CA MET A 90 6.11 11.62 10.48
C MET A 90 5.86 11.16 11.92
N ASN A 91 4.62 10.84 12.22
CA ASN A 91 4.19 10.21 13.48
C ASN A 91 4.53 8.72 13.43
N ALA A 92 5.69 8.32 13.97
CA ALA A 92 6.13 6.93 14.02
C ALA A 92 5.64 6.25 15.30
N VAL A 93 5.06 5.06 15.15
CA VAL A 93 4.57 4.24 16.27
C VAL A 93 5.01 2.78 16.11
N PRO A 94 5.09 2.00 17.20
CA PRO A 94 5.35 0.56 17.10
C PRO A 94 4.29 -0.15 16.24
N GLY A 95 4.72 -0.96 15.26
CA GLY A 95 3.86 -1.67 14.31
C GLY A 95 3.41 -0.77 13.13
N THR A 96 2.33 -1.12 12.48
CA THR A 96 1.95 -0.68 11.14
C THR A 96 1.08 0.58 11.07
N LEU A 97 1.01 1.42 12.13
CA LEU A 97 0.15 2.61 12.17
C LEU A 97 0.92 3.94 12.14
N SER A 98 2.15 3.95 11.64
CA SER A 98 2.88 5.19 11.40
C SER A 98 2.27 5.97 10.25
N SER A 99 2.14 7.30 10.39
CA SER A 99 1.46 8.13 9.37
C SER A 99 2.04 9.54 9.32
N LEU A 100 1.96 10.17 8.15
CA LEU A 100 2.19 11.61 7.96
C LEU A 100 1.00 12.46 8.45
N ARG A 101 -0.10 11.82 8.85
CA ARG A 101 -1.32 12.49 9.33
C ARG A 101 -1.47 12.34 10.84
N GLU A 102 -2.13 13.34 11.45
CA GLU A 102 -2.53 13.26 12.85
C GLU A 102 -3.68 12.26 13.06
N PRO A 103 -3.70 11.51 14.17
CA PRO A 103 -4.81 10.63 14.46
C PRO A 103 -6.09 11.41 14.81
N THR A 104 -7.24 10.93 14.34
CA THR A 104 -8.54 11.42 14.81
C THR A 104 -8.75 11.04 16.29
N GLU A 105 -9.75 11.65 16.94
CA GLU A 105 -10.18 11.25 18.28
C GLU A 105 -10.58 9.76 18.31
N PHE A 106 -11.23 9.26 17.25
CA PHE A 106 -11.56 7.84 17.11
C PHE A 106 -10.30 6.98 17.01
N GLY A 107 -9.34 7.36 16.16
CA GLY A 107 -8.06 6.66 15.99
C GLY A 107 -7.29 6.56 17.30
N ALA A 108 -7.05 7.69 17.97
CA ALA A 108 -6.34 7.77 19.25
C ALA A 108 -7.05 6.99 20.39
N ARG A 109 -8.38 6.92 20.35
CA ARG A 109 -9.17 6.14 21.32
C ARG A 109 -9.10 4.63 21.03
N ARG A 110 -9.11 4.26 19.76
CA ARG A 110 -9.06 2.87 19.28
C ARG A 110 -7.68 2.25 19.43
N TYR A 111 -6.64 3.01 19.09
CA TYR A 111 -5.24 2.58 19.04
C TYR A 111 -4.39 3.45 19.99
N LYS A 112 -4.19 2.98 21.22
CA LYS A 112 -3.53 3.78 22.27
C LYS A 112 -2.11 4.25 21.87
N ARG A 113 -1.41 3.49 21.03
CA ARG A 113 -0.07 3.83 20.52
C ARG A 113 -0.04 5.09 19.64
N LEU A 114 -1.19 5.52 19.10
CA LEU A 114 -1.28 6.78 18.34
C LEU A 114 -1.30 8.05 19.21
N ARG A 115 -1.33 7.92 20.55
CA ARG A 115 -1.42 9.07 21.46
C ARG A 115 -0.09 9.72 21.77
N ASP A 116 1.00 8.99 21.59
CA ASP A 116 2.37 9.42 21.92
C ASP A 116 3.32 8.85 20.85
N PRO A 117 3.25 9.37 19.61
CA PRO A 117 4.12 8.94 18.54
C PRO A 117 5.52 9.52 18.71
N GLU A 118 6.52 8.80 18.25
CA GLU A 118 7.84 9.35 18.00
C GLU A 118 7.79 10.24 16.75
N GLN A 119 8.38 11.43 16.84
CA GLN A 119 8.48 12.35 15.70
C GLN A 119 9.76 12.06 14.93
N VAL A 120 9.64 11.62 13.68
CA VAL A 120 10.75 11.24 12.82
C VAL A 120 10.75 12.11 11.57
N GLU A 121 11.89 12.75 11.27
CA GLU A 121 12.06 13.46 10.00
C GLU A 121 12.20 12.46 8.86
N VAL A 122 11.43 12.65 7.79
CA VAL A 122 11.40 11.78 6.62
C VAL A 122 11.42 12.59 5.33
N GLU A 123 12.11 12.07 4.33
CA GLU A 123 12.05 12.58 2.95
C GLU A 123 10.77 12.09 2.29
N VAL A 124 10.08 12.98 1.58
CA VAL A 124 8.91 12.66 0.75
C VAL A 124 9.28 12.88 -0.71
N ARG A 125 9.08 11.90 -1.55
CA ARG A 125 9.33 11.96 -2.99
C ARG A 125 8.03 11.72 -3.78
N ARG A 126 8.02 12.22 -5.01
CA ARG A 126 6.95 11.91 -5.96
C ARG A 126 7.24 10.57 -6.64
N LEU A 127 6.18 9.76 -6.79
CA LEU A 127 6.30 8.46 -7.44
C LEU A 127 6.71 8.58 -8.92
N ASP A 128 6.18 9.58 -9.65
CA ASP A 128 6.51 9.79 -11.07
C ASP A 128 8.00 10.05 -11.29
N GLY A 129 8.66 10.77 -10.38
CA GLY A 129 10.10 11.04 -10.42
C GLY A 129 10.99 9.81 -10.16
N MET A 130 10.44 8.77 -9.54
CA MET A 130 11.20 7.54 -9.20
C MET A 130 10.97 6.40 -10.19
N LEU A 131 9.91 6.44 -11.01
CA LEU A 131 9.50 5.30 -11.85
C LEU A 131 10.58 4.86 -12.84
N ASP A 132 11.36 5.75 -13.42
CA ASP A 132 12.41 5.37 -14.37
C ASP A 132 13.51 4.53 -13.70
N GLU A 133 13.91 4.89 -12.48
CA GLU A 133 14.86 4.12 -11.68
C GLU A 133 14.28 2.76 -11.26
N VAL A 134 13.05 2.77 -10.77
CA VAL A 134 12.35 1.58 -10.26
C VAL A 134 12.13 0.54 -11.37
N LEU A 135 11.77 0.98 -12.57
CA LEU A 135 11.47 0.12 -13.71
C LEU A 135 12.69 -0.20 -14.58
N GLN A 136 13.86 0.42 -14.30
CA GLN A 136 15.08 0.24 -15.08
C GLN A 136 15.46 -1.24 -15.23
N GLY A 137 15.72 -1.68 -16.46
CA GLY A 137 16.14 -3.05 -16.80
C GLY A 137 14.99 -4.05 -16.91
N LEU A 138 13.73 -3.65 -16.72
CA LEU A 138 12.59 -4.48 -17.04
C LEU A 138 12.22 -4.33 -18.52
N GLU A 139 12.09 -5.46 -19.21
CA GLU A 139 11.52 -5.49 -20.55
C GLU A 139 9.99 -5.43 -20.42
N GLN A 140 9.34 -4.49 -21.12
CA GLN A 140 7.89 -4.27 -21.08
C GLN A 140 7.33 -4.21 -19.64
N PRO A 141 7.65 -3.15 -18.86
CA PRO A 141 7.21 -3.03 -17.48
C PRO A 141 5.68 -3.12 -17.36
N ARG A 142 5.23 -3.92 -16.41
CA ARG A 142 3.81 -4.07 -16.04
C ARG A 142 3.69 -3.90 -14.52
N PRO A 143 3.82 -2.64 -14.04
CA PRO A 143 3.85 -2.36 -12.62
C PRO A 143 2.48 -2.50 -11.97
N TYR A 144 2.49 -2.93 -10.71
CA TYR A 144 1.35 -2.97 -9.80
C TYR A 144 1.67 -2.11 -8.58
N LEU A 145 0.73 -1.26 -8.14
CA LEU A 145 0.91 -0.34 -7.04
C LEU A 145 0.13 -0.81 -5.79
N LYS A 146 0.83 -1.12 -4.69
CA LYS A 146 0.19 -1.33 -3.40
C LYS A 146 0.38 -0.10 -2.54
N LEU A 147 -0.71 0.44 -2.01
CA LEU A 147 -0.76 1.57 -1.10
C LEU A 147 -1.28 1.11 0.27
N ASP A 148 -0.51 1.42 1.32
CA ASP A 148 -0.86 1.21 2.72
C ASP A 148 -0.09 2.23 3.57
N THR A 149 -0.42 3.49 3.36
CA THR A 149 0.30 4.63 3.93
C THR A 149 -0.47 5.28 5.07
N GLN A 150 -1.42 4.53 5.63
CA GLN A 150 -2.19 4.95 6.79
C GLN A 150 -2.83 6.32 6.60
N GLY A 151 -3.64 6.42 5.52
CA GLY A 151 -4.43 7.58 5.17
C GLY A 151 -3.77 8.59 4.22
N PHE A 152 -2.55 8.30 3.74
CA PHE A 152 -1.84 9.14 2.78
C PHE A 152 -1.87 8.59 1.33
N ASP A 153 -2.63 7.53 1.09
CA ASP A 153 -2.71 6.79 -0.17
C ASP A 153 -3.05 7.66 -1.38
N LEU A 154 -4.01 8.59 -1.24
CA LEU A 154 -4.37 9.51 -2.34
C LEU A 154 -3.29 10.54 -2.63
N ASP A 155 -2.45 10.90 -1.65
CA ASP A 155 -1.32 11.80 -1.89
C ASP A 155 -0.22 11.07 -2.66
N VAL A 156 0.05 9.80 -2.35
CA VAL A 156 0.95 8.94 -3.13
C VAL A 156 0.42 8.76 -4.55
N PHE A 157 -0.87 8.45 -4.68
CA PHE A 157 -1.53 8.26 -5.98
C PHE A 157 -1.43 9.52 -6.85
N ALA A 158 -1.67 10.71 -6.27
CA ALA A 158 -1.51 11.98 -6.96
C ALA A 158 -0.05 12.25 -7.36
N GLY A 159 0.93 11.80 -6.56
CA GLY A 159 2.35 11.87 -6.87
C GLY A 159 2.81 11.01 -8.05
N ALA A 160 1.99 10.05 -8.49
CA ALA A 160 2.24 9.31 -9.74
C ALA A 160 1.95 10.14 -11.00
N GLY A 161 1.15 11.22 -10.87
CA GLY A 161 0.77 12.08 -11.99
C GLY A 161 0.19 11.28 -13.17
N ASP A 162 0.49 11.68 -14.39
CA ASP A 162 0.03 10.99 -15.61
C ASP A 162 0.61 9.57 -15.73
N ARG A 163 1.72 9.28 -15.04
CA ARG A 163 2.38 7.98 -15.06
C ARG A 163 1.58 6.88 -14.36
N ILE A 164 0.53 7.24 -13.61
CA ILE A 164 -0.42 6.24 -13.08
C ILE A 164 -1.05 5.38 -14.19
N ALA A 165 -1.11 5.89 -15.42
CA ALA A 165 -1.60 5.13 -16.58
C ALA A 165 -0.72 3.93 -16.97
N GLU A 166 0.55 3.88 -16.51
CA GLU A 166 1.48 2.77 -16.77
C GLU A 166 1.16 1.53 -15.90
N PHE A 167 0.43 1.72 -14.78
CA PHE A 167 0.12 0.64 -13.86
C PHE A 167 -1.03 -0.24 -14.38
N VAL A 168 -0.83 -1.56 -14.32
CA VAL A 168 -1.84 -2.54 -14.76
C VAL A 168 -2.87 -2.86 -13.69
N GLY A 169 -2.56 -2.56 -12.44
CA GLY A 169 -3.47 -2.71 -11.31
C GLY A 169 -2.91 -2.05 -10.06
N MET A 170 -3.71 -2.01 -9.03
CA MET A 170 -3.34 -1.45 -7.73
C MET A 170 -4.13 -2.08 -6.58
N GLN A 171 -3.63 -1.85 -5.37
CA GLN A 171 -4.31 -2.15 -4.12
C GLN A 171 -4.17 -0.96 -3.18
N SER A 172 -5.24 -0.60 -2.49
CA SER A 172 -5.23 0.45 -1.46
C SER A 172 -6.10 0.04 -0.28
N GLU A 173 -5.68 0.42 0.93
CA GLU A 173 -6.48 0.25 2.14
C GLU A 173 -7.53 1.36 2.24
N LEU A 174 -8.81 1.01 2.07
CA LEU A 174 -9.92 1.94 2.01
C LEU A 174 -10.72 1.97 3.31
N PRO A 175 -10.76 3.10 4.04
CA PRO A 175 -11.41 3.18 5.33
C PRO A 175 -12.92 3.44 5.22
N LEU A 176 -13.70 2.72 6.03
CA LEU A 176 -15.08 3.07 6.38
C LEU A 176 -15.14 4.04 7.58
N MET A 177 -14.07 4.04 8.39
CA MET A 177 -13.92 4.91 9.56
C MET A 177 -12.55 5.59 9.51
N GLN A 178 -12.54 6.91 9.52
CA GLN A 178 -11.30 7.69 9.48
C GLN A 178 -10.52 7.54 10.79
N ILE A 179 -9.33 6.95 10.70
CA ILE A 179 -8.38 6.80 11.81
C ILE A 179 -7.50 8.04 11.93
N TYR A 180 -7.23 8.69 10.79
CA TYR A 180 -6.40 9.88 10.68
C TYR A 180 -7.18 11.06 10.13
N GLU A 181 -6.79 12.28 10.53
CA GLU A 181 -7.38 13.52 10.04
C GLU A 181 -7.14 13.69 8.54
N GLY A 182 -8.16 14.11 7.80
CA GLY A 182 -8.09 14.28 6.35
C GLY A 182 -7.91 12.99 5.56
N MET A 183 -7.95 11.82 6.19
CA MET A 183 -7.97 10.53 5.51
C MET A 183 -9.24 10.42 4.65
N PRO A 184 -9.15 10.11 3.34
CA PRO A 184 -10.32 9.96 2.48
C PRO A 184 -11.17 8.77 2.94
N ARG A 185 -12.48 8.85 2.77
CA ARG A 185 -13.38 7.71 2.99
C ARG A 185 -13.43 6.83 1.75
N LEU A 186 -13.78 5.55 1.93
CA LEU A 186 -13.88 4.57 0.86
C LEU A 186 -14.59 5.09 -0.41
N PRO A 187 -15.79 5.72 -0.38
CA PRO A 187 -16.44 6.17 -1.62
C PRO A 187 -15.67 7.27 -2.35
N GLU A 188 -14.96 8.14 -1.61
CA GLU A 188 -14.16 9.22 -2.17
C GLU A 188 -12.91 8.67 -2.86
N ALA A 189 -12.14 7.83 -2.15
CA ALA A 189 -10.94 7.23 -2.71
C ALA A 189 -11.25 6.33 -3.91
N LEU A 190 -12.30 5.50 -3.79
CA LEU A 190 -12.72 4.61 -4.88
C LEU A 190 -13.11 5.40 -6.12
N GLY A 191 -13.89 6.49 -5.98
CA GLY A 191 -14.26 7.33 -7.13
C GLY A 191 -13.04 7.91 -7.87
N ILE A 192 -12.00 8.36 -7.14
CA ILE A 192 -10.75 8.86 -7.73
C ILE A 192 -10.02 7.76 -8.51
N TYR A 193 -9.95 6.54 -7.96
CA TYR A 193 -9.30 5.42 -8.63
C TYR A 193 -10.08 4.96 -9.88
N GLU A 194 -11.43 4.95 -9.81
CA GLU A 194 -12.29 4.63 -10.97
C GLU A 194 -12.17 5.69 -12.06
N GLU A 195 -12.15 6.99 -11.72
CA GLU A 195 -11.91 8.08 -12.67
C GLU A 195 -10.54 7.97 -13.37
N ALA A 196 -9.54 7.42 -12.67
CA ALA A 196 -8.23 7.13 -13.24
C ALA A 196 -8.19 5.84 -14.08
N GLY A 197 -9.32 5.14 -14.22
CA GLY A 197 -9.49 3.96 -15.07
C GLY A 197 -9.15 2.63 -14.41
N PHE A 198 -9.26 2.53 -13.09
CA PHE A 198 -9.16 1.27 -12.36
C PHE A 198 -10.55 0.75 -11.98
N ASP A 199 -10.79 -0.54 -12.17
CA ASP A 199 -12.01 -1.23 -11.76
C ASP A 199 -11.74 -2.18 -10.61
N VAL A 200 -12.71 -2.29 -9.68
CA VAL A 200 -12.59 -3.18 -8.53
C VAL A 200 -12.61 -4.64 -8.96
N ALA A 201 -11.57 -5.38 -8.61
CA ALA A 201 -11.45 -6.82 -8.82
C ALA A 201 -11.80 -7.62 -7.56
N ALA A 202 -11.45 -7.11 -6.37
CA ALA A 202 -11.75 -7.75 -5.10
C ALA A 202 -11.70 -6.76 -3.93
N MET A 203 -12.40 -7.08 -2.83
CA MET A 203 -12.33 -6.33 -1.58
C MET A 203 -12.22 -7.30 -0.41
N TYR A 204 -11.23 -7.09 0.46
CA TYR A 204 -10.97 -7.92 1.64
C TYR A 204 -11.08 -7.11 2.91
N PRO A 205 -11.87 -7.50 3.92
CA PRO A 205 -11.90 -6.83 5.20
C PRO A 205 -10.56 -6.93 5.94
N VAL A 206 -9.96 -5.79 6.32
CA VAL A 206 -8.69 -5.73 7.06
C VAL A 206 -8.94 -5.76 8.57
N SER A 207 -9.82 -4.88 9.03
CA SER A 207 -10.08 -4.73 10.46
C SER A 207 -11.57 -4.62 10.78
N ARG A 208 -11.94 -5.05 12.01
CA ARG A 208 -13.32 -5.00 12.51
C ARG A 208 -13.38 -4.41 13.91
N GLN A 209 -14.49 -3.77 14.21
CA GLN A 209 -14.83 -3.35 15.55
C GLN A 209 -15.38 -4.56 16.35
N GLY A 210 -14.65 -5.00 17.37
CA GLY A 210 -14.94 -6.24 18.11
C GLY A 210 -16.33 -6.33 18.72
N LYS A 211 -16.93 -5.19 19.15
CA LYS A 211 -18.25 -5.16 19.78
C LYS A 211 -19.43 -5.22 18.80
N THR A 212 -19.26 -4.75 17.58
CA THR A 212 -20.34 -4.60 16.58
C THR A 212 -20.15 -5.48 15.35
N GLY A 213 -18.95 -6.06 15.16
CA GLY A 213 -18.58 -6.78 13.95
C GLY A 213 -18.42 -5.89 12.71
N ARG A 214 -18.60 -4.55 12.84
CA ARG A 214 -18.50 -3.63 11.73
C ARG A 214 -17.07 -3.63 11.16
N VAL A 215 -16.95 -3.77 9.85
CA VAL A 215 -15.68 -3.57 9.13
C VAL A 215 -15.28 -2.12 9.26
N LEU A 216 -14.00 -1.86 9.49
CA LEU A 216 -13.43 -0.52 9.60
C LEU A 216 -12.69 -0.13 8.33
N GLU A 217 -12.04 -1.10 7.67
CA GLU A 217 -11.19 -0.90 6.50
C GLU A 217 -11.27 -2.11 5.57
N PHE A 218 -11.09 -1.88 4.29
CA PHE A 218 -10.94 -2.89 3.26
C PHE A 218 -9.64 -2.72 2.49
N ASP A 219 -8.93 -3.81 2.24
CA ASP A 219 -8.01 -3.90 1.11
C ASP A 219 -8.82 -3.98 -0.19
N CYS A 220 -8.72 -2.99 -1.03
CA CYS A 220 -9.37 -2.95 -2.34
C CYS A 220 -8.34 -3.22 -3.43
N VAL A 221 -8.50 -4.36 -4.10
CA VAL A 221 -7.68 -4.77 -5.26
C VAL A 221 -8.37 -4.32 -6.53
N MET A 222 -7.66 -3.61 -7.37
CA MET A 222 -8.18 -3.02 -8.60
C MET A 222 -7.27 -3.35 -9.77
N VAL A 223 -7.84 -3.41 -10.95
CA VAL A 223 -7.13 -3.64 -12.22
C VAL A 223 -7.49 -2.56 -13.23
N ARG A 224 -6.61 -2.32 -14.20
CA ARG A 224 -6.87 -1.37 -15.26
C ARG A 224 -8.06 -1.84 -16.10
N GLY A 225 -9.15 -1.07 -16.14
CA GLY A 225 -10.40 -1.45 -16.81
C GLY A 225 -10.23 -1.81 -18.29
N SER A 226 -9.29 -1.13 -18.99
CA SER A 226 -8.97 -1.45 -20.38
C SER A 226 -8.37 -2.85 -20.60
N LEU A 227 -7.94 -3.53 -19.53
CA LEU A 227 -7.41 -4.90 -19.57
C LEU A 227 -8.49 -5.94 -19.28
N LEU A 228 -9.64 -5.53 -18.77
CA LEU A 228 -10.80 -6.42 -18.57
C LEU A 228 -11.38 -6.75 -19.94
N LYS A 229 -11.39 -8.03 -20.30
CA LYS A 229 -12.07 -8.48 -21.52
C LYS A 229 -13.55 -8.58 -21.20
N PRO A 230 -14.42 -8.01 -22.05
CA PRO A 230 -15.85 -8.30 -21.94
C PRO A 230 -16.07 -9.81 -22.18
N ASP A 231 -16.89 -10.42 -21.33
CA ASP A 231 -17.37 -11.79 -21.50
C ASP A 231 -18.21 -11.95 -22.79
#